data_83fb7b2079a4febe6690d704a99a488a
#
_entry.id   83fb7b2079a4febe6690d704a99a488a
#
_cell.length_a   1.000
_cell.length_b   1.000
_cell.length_c   1.000
_cell.angle_alpha   90.00
_cell.angle_beta   90.00
_cell.angle_gamma   90.00
#
_symmetry.space_group_name_H-M   'P 1'
#
loop_
_entity.id
_entity.type
_entity.pdbx_description
1 polymer ?
#
loop_
_entity_poly.entity_id
_entity_poly.type
_entity_poly.pdbx_seq_one_letter_code
_entity_poly.pdbx_strand_id
1 'polypeptide(L)'
;MHSHEHFTPELLAQAMDYNGYMQLTEQLVAEGRTSGPNQSAPYVHYTKLNQQRMKRLNKTVEVPAALQELLQAKVKNWTWWVLTEPWCGDAAQCVPVIEKLALAVSGIQTLYILRDEHLTVMDAYLTNGGRAIPKLICLDEKGAEVFTWGPRPAVI
;
A
#
# COMPACT_ATOMS: atom_id res chain seq x y z
N MET A 1 16.06 -12.55 -8.61
CA MET A 1 15.52 -12.65 -8.73
C MET A 1 14.75 -12.80 -8.35
N HIS A 2 14.22 -12.92 -8.23
CA HIS A 2 13.77 -12.96 -7.27
C HIS A 2 12.47 -12.35 -7.09
N SER A 3 12.22 -11.07 -7.21
CA SER A 3 10.96 -10.35 -7.21
C SER A 3 9.96 -10.91 -8.21
N HIS A 4 10.43 -11.39 -9.33
CA HIS A 4 9.59 -11.99 -10.35
C HIS A 4 8.83 -13.22 -9.89
N GLU A 5 9.34 -13.95 -8.90
CA GLU A 5 8.67 -15.13 -8.39
C GLU A 5 7.34 -14.82 -7.75
N HIS A 6 7.20 -13.63 -7.18
CA HIS A 6 6.03 -13.25 -6.41
C HIS A 6 5.11 -12.30 -7.17
N PHE A 7 5.65 -11.48 -8.06
CA PHE A 7 4.90 -10.45 -8.78
C PHE A 7 4.56 -10.92 -10.19
N THR A 8 3.62 -11.86 -10.23
CA THR A 8 3.22 -12.57 -11.45
C THR A 8 2.13 -11.82 -12.21
N PRO A 9 1.88 -12.18 -13.48
CA PRO A 9 0.71 -11.63 -14.19
C PRO A 9 -0.62 -11.89 -13.48
N GLU A 10 -0.74 -13.04 -12.80
CA GLU A 10 -1.95 -13.38 -12.04
C GLU A 10 -2.14 -12.42 -10.86
N LEU A 11 -1.06 -12.07 -10.16
CA LEU A 11 -1.12 -11.11 -9.08
C LEU A 11 -1.49 -9.72 -9.62
N LEU A 12 -0.89 -9.33 -10.74
CA LEU A 12 -1.18 -8.05 -11.37
C LEU A 12 -2.67 -7.93 -11.71
N ALA A 13 -3.28 -9.01 -12.19
CA ALA A 13 -4.70 -9.01 -12.53
C ALA A 13 -5.60 -8.82 -11.31
N GLN A 14 -5.12 -9.15 -10.12
CA GLN A 14 -5.88 -9.01 -8.87
C GLN A 14 -5.56 -7.73 -8.11
N ALA A 15 -4.53 -7.00 -8.53
CA ALA A 15 -4.12 -5.77 -7.87
C ALA A 15 -5.10 -4.63 -8.16
N MET A 16 -5.19 -3.71 -7.22
CA MET A 16 -6.04 -2.52 -7.33
C MET A 16 -5.16 -1.29 -7.49
N ASP A 17 -5.65 -0.31 -8.25
CA ASP A 17 -5.10 1.03 -8.13
C ASP A 17 -5.65 1.69 -6.85
N TYR A 18 -5.23 2.91 -6.56
CA TYR A 18 -5.64 3.58 -5.33
C TYR A 18 -7.15 3.82 -5.29
N ASN A 19 -7.74 4.21 -6.41
CA ASN A 19 -9.20 4.39 -6.48
C ASN A 19 -9.93 3.08 -6.19
N GLY A 20 -9.45 1.97 -6.75
CA GLY A 20 -10.03 0.65 -6.50
C GLY A 20 -9.96 0.27 -5.02
N TYR A 21 -8.83 0.56 -4.37
CA TYR A 21 -8.67 0.30 -2.95
C TYR A 21 -9.62 1.16 -2.10
N MET A 22 -9.76 2.45 -2.44
CA MET A 22 -10.69 3.34 -1.75
C MET A 22 -12.14 2.89 -1.93
N GLN A 23 -12.52 2.48 -3.15
CA GLN A 23 -13.86 1.97 -3.43
C GLN A 23 -14.15 0.68 -2.67
N LEU A 24 -13.18 -0.23 -2.59
CA LEU A 24 -13.33 -1.44 -1.78
C LEU A 24 -13.61 -1.09 -0.32
N THR A 25 -12.83 -0.18 0.23
CA THR A 25 -13.01 0.26 1.63
C THR A 25 -14.39 0.87 1.84
N GLU A 26 -14.83 1.72 0.93
CA GLU A 26 -16.15 2.36 1.00
C GLU A 26 -17.27 1.32 0.97
N GLN A 27 -17.16 0.33 0.08
CA GLN A 27 -18.15 -0.73 -0.03
C GLN A 27 -18.20 -1.58 1.24
N LEU A 28 -17.05 -1.94 1.81
CA LEU A 28 -16.98 -2.71 3.05
C LEU A 28 -17.64 -1.95 4.19
N VAL A 29 -17.36 -0.66 4.32
CA VAL A 29 -17.99 0.18 5.37
C VAL A 29 -19.50 0.23 5.18
N ALA A 30 -19.97 0.42 3.95
CA ALA A 30 -21.40 0.47 3.65
C ALA A 30 -22.10 -0.84 3.99
N GLU A 31 -21.42 -1.97 3.86
CA GLU A 31 -21.97 -3.29 4.14
C GLU A 31 -21.76 -3.75 5.60
N GLY A 32 -21.11 -2.93 6.41
CA GLY A 32 -20.81 -3.29 7.80
C GLY A 32 -19.80 -4.42 7.93
N ARG A 33 -18.87 -4.51 6.99
CA ARG A 33 -17.83 -5.55 6.93
C ARG A 33 -16.44 -4.93 6.88
N THR A 34 -15.44 -5.78 7.00
CA THR A 34 -14.05 -5.43 6.76
C THR A 34 -13.43 -6.48 5.83
N SER A 35 -12.15 -6.32 5.50
CA SER A 35 -11.41 -7.30 4.72
C SER A 35 -10.81 -8.37 5.62
N GLY A 36 -10.48 -9.52 5.01
CA GLY A 36 -9.80 -10.61 5.70
C GLY A 36 -10.73 -11.49 6.53
N PRO A 37 -10.16 -12.47 7.22
CA PRO A 37 -10.95 -13.47 7.96
C PRO A 37 -11.53 -12.96 9.28
N ASN A 38 -10.95 -11.88 9.84
CA ASN A 38 -11.42 -11.34 11.11
C ASN A 38 -12.49 -10.29 10.89
N GLN A 39 -13.75 -10.70 11.00
CA GLN A 39 -14.93 -9.83 10.82
C GLN A 39 -15.48 -9.36 12.16
N SER A 40 -14.65 -9.28 13.19
CA SER A 40 -15.08 -8.83 14.52
C SER A 40 -15.54 -7.38 14.50
N ALA A 41 -16.39 -7.02 15.48
CA ALA A 41 -16.88 -5.65 15.59
C ALA A 41 -15.76 -4.61 15.71
N PRO A 42 -14.68 -4.85 16.48
CA PRO A 42 -13.56 -3.91 16.48
C PRO A 42 -12.93 -3.70 15.11
N TYR A 43 -12.71 -4.75 14.34
CA TYR A 43 -12.10 -4.64 13.01
C TYR A 43 -13.00 -3.90 12.02
N VAL A 44 -14.30 -4.16 12.07
CA VAL A 44 -15.27 -3.41 11.25
C VAL A 44 -15.25 -1.92 11.64
N HIS A 45 -15.19 -1.64 12.94
CA HIS A 45 -15.11 -0.26 13.44
C HIS A 45 -13.82 0.43 12.98
N TYR A 46 -12.66 -0.24 13.06
CA TYR A 46 -11.40 0.30 12.60
C TYR A 46 -11.45 0.63 11.10
N THR A 47 -12.08 -0.21 10.30
CA THR A 47 -12.22 0.03 8.86
C THR A 47 -12.97 1.34 8.61
N LYS A 48 -14.05 1.59 9.36
CA LYS A 48 -14.81 2.82 9.24
C LYS A 48 -13.98 4.05 9.65
N LEU A 49 -13.27 3.97 10.77
CA LEU A 49 -12.38 5.04 11.23
C LEU A 49 -11.27 5.32 10.20
N ASN A 50 -10.69 4.26 9.67
CA ASN A 50 -9.59 4.36 8.72
C ASN A 50 -10.04 4.97 7.40
N GLN A 51 -11.24 4.68 6.95
CA GLN A 51 -11.81 5.33 5.76
C GLN A 51 -11.83 6.85 5.95
N GLN A 52 -12.29 7.31 7.11
CA GLN A 52 -12.37 8.74 7.41
C GLN A 52 -10.98 9.37 7.49
N ARG A 53 -10.01 8.67 8.10
CA ARG A 53 -8.62 9.12 8.18
C ARG A 53 -8.02 9.27 6.79
N MET A 54 -8.23 8.28 5.93
CA MET A 54 -7.69 8.31 4.57
C MET A 54 -8.32 9.42 3.75
N LYS A 55 -9.62 9.64 3.86
CA LYS A 55 -10.30 10.75 3.18
C LYS A 55 -9.72 12.09 3.58
N ARG A 56 -9.45 12.27 4.89
CA ARG A 56 -8.86 13.50 5.39
C ARG A 56 -7.43 13.69 4.84
N LEU A 57 -6.62 12.64 4.90
CA LEU A 57 -5.24 12.70 4.42
C LEU A 57 -5.18 12.95 2.91
N ASN A 58 -6.12 12.38 2.14
CA ASN A 58 -6.20 12.64 0.71
C ASN A 58 -6.36 14.13 0.41
N LYS A 59 -6.99 14.87 1.31
CA LYS A 59 -7.21 16.32 1.13
C LYS A 59 -6.08 17.16 1.68
N THR A 60 -5.37 16.69 2.71
CA THR A 60 -4.47 17.54 3.50
C THR A 60 -3.00 17.27 3.24
N VAL A 61 -2.63 16.07 2.78
CA VAL A 61 -1.23 15.73 2.55
C VAL A 61 -0.70 16.46 1.33
N GLU A 62 0.43 17.15 1.51
CA GLU A 62 1.14 17.83 0.44
C GLU A 62 2.58 17.35 0.42
N VAL A 63 3.13 17.14 -0.77
CA VAL A 63 4.51 16.72 -0.95
C VAL A 63 5.37 17.96 -1.13
N PRO A 64 6.38 18.21 -0.24
CA PRO A 64 7.26 19.36 -0.41
C PRO A 64 7.99 19.31 -1.76
N ALA A 65 8.16 20.47 -2.37
CA ALA A 65 8.83 20.55 -3.68
C ALA A 65 10.23 19.96 -3.67
N ALA A 66 10.99 20.17 -2.60
CA ALA A 66 12.34 19.62 -2.48
C ALA A 66 12.35 18.11 -2.49
N LEU A 67 11.37 17.49 -1.81
CA LEU A 67 11.23 16.03 -1.80
C LEU A 67 10.81 15.50 -3.17
N GLN A 68 9.88 16.21 -3.82
CA GLN A 68 9.45 15.87 -5.17
C GLN A 68 10.62 15.87 -6.15
N GLU A 69 11.48 16.87 -6.08
CA GLU A 69 12.67 16.97 -6.94
C GLU A 69 13.64 15.83 -6.68
N LEU A 70 13.90 15.52 -5.40
CA LEU A 70 14.79 14.42 -5.04
C LEU A 70 14.28 13.08 -5.54
N LEU A 71 12.99 12.84 -5.38
CA LEU A 71 12.37 11.59 -5.80
C LEU A 71 12.39 11.48 -7.33
N GLN A 72 12.01 12.56 -8.05
CA GLN A 72 11.98 12.57 -9.50
C GLN A 72 13.36 12.27 -10.10
N ALA A 73 14.41 12.73 -9.45
CA ALA A 73 15.78 12.48 -9.94
C ALA A 73 16.16 11.00 -9.88
N LYS A 74 15.50 10.20 -9.04
CA LYS A 74 15.82 8.79 -8.86
C LYS A 74 14.88 7.86 -9.60
N VAL A 75 13.67 8.31 -9.91
CA VAL A 75 12.64 7.44 -10.47
C VAL A 75 12.93 7.13 -11.95
N LYS A 76 12.84 5.84 -12.30
CA LYS A 76 13.01 5.35 -13.68
C LYS A 76 12.00 4.21 -13.93
N ASN A 77 10.73 4.57 -14.11
CA ASN A 77 9.67 3.60 -14.38
C ASN A 77 9.58 2.53 -13.30
N TRP A 78 9.24 2.97 -12.10
CA TRP A 78 9.08 2.10 -10.94
C TRP A 78 7.63 1.64 -10.80
N THR A 79 7.46 0.45 -10.23
CA THR A 79 6.18 -0.03 -9.74
C THR A 79 6.28 -0.19 -8.22
N TRP A 80 5.36 0.40 -7.51
CA TRP A 80 5.23 0.27 -6.06
C TRP A 80 4.09 -0.68 -5.75
N TRP A 81 4.44 -1.87 -5.27
CA TRP A 81 3.47 -2.83 -4.74
C TRP A 81 3.29 -2.57 -3.26
N VAL A 82 2.06 -2.43 -2.82
CA VAL A 82 1.75 -2.13 -1.42
C VAL A 82 0.83 -3.19 -0.86
N LEU A 83 1.33 -3.92 0.14
CA LEU A 83 0.54 -4.86 0.94
C LEU A 83 -0.16 -4.08 2.04
N THR A 84 -1.47 -4.22 2.13
CA THR A 84 -2.29 -3.41 3.02
C THR A 84 -3.56 -4.15 3.43
N GLU A 85 -4.30 -3.59 4.40
CA GLU A 85 -5.65 -4.02 4.77
C GLU A 85 -6.43 -2.80 5.28
N PRO A 86 -7.71 -2.66 4.90
CA PRO A 86 -8.52 -1.52 5.34
C PRO A 86 -8.65 -1.35 6.85
N TRP A 87 -8.57 -2.45 7.61
CA TRP A 87 -8.66 -2.40 9.08
C TRP A 87 -7.37 -1.94 9.75
N CYS A 88 -6.27 -1.84 9.04
CA CYS A 88 -4.96 -1.53 9.62
C CYS A 88 -4.77 -0.02 9.80
N GLY A 89 -4.55 0.42 11.04
CA GLY A 89 -4.36 1.84 11.35
C GLY A 89 -3.09 2.42 10.74
N ASP A 90 -1.98 1.67 10.76
CA ASP A 90 -0.73 2.13 10.15
C ASP A 90 -0.91 2.31 8.64
N ALA A 91 -1.63 1.40 7.98
CA ALA A 91 -1.92 1.52 6.57
C ALA A 91 -2.75 2.77 6.28
N ALA A 92 -3.74 3.05 7.11
CA ALA A 92 -4.58 4.24 6.94
C ALA A 92 -3.78 5.54 7.04
N GLN A 93 -2.72 5.56 7.85
CA GLN A 93 -1.86 6.73 7.98
C GLN A 93 -0.84 6.85 6.86
N CYS A 94 -0.38 5.74 6.31
CA CYS A 94 0.74 5.73 5.36
C CYS A 94 0.32 5.62 3.89
N VAL A 95 -0.73 4.86 3.59
CA VAL A 95 -1.12 4.61 2.20
C VAL A 95 -1.48 5.90 1.45
N PRO A 96 -2.25 6.84 2.01
CA PRO A 96 -2.49 8.10 1.32
C PRO A 96 -1.20 8.89 1.03
N VAL A 97 -0.23 8.85 1.94
CA VAL A 97 1.06 9.52 1.75
C VAL A 97 1.85 8.85 0.63
N ILE A 98 1.88 7.52 0.62
CA ILE A 98 2.54 6.75 -0.45
C ILE A 98 1.96 7.14 -1.81
N GLU A 99 0.64 7.19 -1.91
CA GLU A 99 -0.02 7.55 -3.16
C GLU A 99 0.30 8.99 -3.58
N LYS A 100 0.30 9.93 -2.65
CA LYS A 100 0.64 11.32 -2.93
C LYS A 100 2.08 11.47 -3.43
N LEU A 101 3.01 10.72 -2.85
CA LEU A 101 4.40 10.70 -3.32
C LEU A 101 4.48 10.19 -4.75
N ALA A 102 3.79 9.10 -5.05
CA ALA A 102 3.78 8.52 -6.39
C ALA A 102 3.19 9.49 -7.41
N LEU A 103 2.10 10.18 -7.05
CA LEU A 103 1.44 11.15 -7.93
C LEU A 103 2.26 12.43 -8.13
N ALA A 104 3.14 12.77 -7.20
CA ALA A 104 3.94 14.00 -7.26
C ALA A 104 5.04 13.92 -8.32
N VAL A 105 5.36 12.74 -8.82
CA VAL A 105 6.41 12.52 -9.81
C VAL A 105 5.85 11.70 -10.96
N SER A 106 6.55 11.71 -12.09
CA SER A 106 6.21 10.82 -13.20
C SER A 106 7.03 9.54 -13.10
N GLY A 107 6.46 8.43 -13.57
CA GLY A 107 7.18 7.17 -13.67
C GLY A 107 6.99 6.21 -12.51
N ILE A 108 6.04 6.45 -11.61
CA ILE A 108 5.68 5.49 -10.56
C ILE A 108 4.23 5.03 -10.77
N GLN A 109 4.06 3.72 -10.87
CA GLN A 109 2.74 3.09 -10.82
C GLN A 109 2.56 2.46 -9.44
N THR A 110 1.43 2.71 -8.79
CA THR A 110 1.10 2.07 -7.51
C THR A 110 0.08 0.96 -7.72
N LEU A 111 0.30 -0.16 -7.03
CA LEU A 111 -0.59 -1.32 -7.05
C LEU A 111 -0.79 -1.79 -5.62
N TYR A 112 -2.05 -1.96 -5.22
CA TYR A 112 -2.42 -2.32 -3.85
C TYR A 112 -2.99 -3.74 -3.84
N ILE A 113 -2.52 -4.56 -2.91
CA ILE A 113 -3.01 -5.93 -2.70
C ILE A 113 -3.29 -6.16 -1.22
N LEU A 114 -4.26 -7.01 -0.94
CA LEU A 114 -4.65 -7.33 0.43
C LEU A 114 -3.74 -8.45 0.98
N ARG A 115 -3.17 -8.19 2.16
CA ARG A 115 -2.22 -9.11 2.79
C ARG A 115 -2.78 -10.52 2.93
N ASP A 116 -4.02 -10.62 3.44
CA ASP A 116 -4.59 -11.93 3.77
C ASP A 116 -5.06 -12.70 2.54
N GLU A 117 -5.14 -12.06 1.39
CA GLU A 117 -5.43 -12.73 0.11
C GLU A 117 -4.16 -13.17 -0.62
N HIS A 118 -2.99 -12.69 -0.17
CA HIS A 118 -1.71 -12.92 -0.85
C HIS A 118 -0.60 -13.24 0.15
N LEU A 119 -0.84 -14.26 0.98
CA LEU A 119 0.10 -14.61 2.06
C LEU A 119 1.45 -15.09 1.54
N THR A 120 1.49 -15.72 0.37
CA THR A 120 2.77 -16.14 -0.21
C THR A 120 3.65 -14.92 -0.51
N VAL A 121 3.05 -13.85 -1.03
CA VAL A 121 3.79 -12.61 -1.26
C VAL A 121 4.18 -11.97 0.06
N MET A 122 3.24 -11.88 1.01
CA MET A 122 3.51 -11.29 2.32
C MET A 122 4.66 -12.00 3.03
N ASP A 123 4.70 -13.32 2.98
CA ASP A 123 5.72 -14.12 3.67
C ASP A 123 7.11 -13.96 3.06
N ALA A 124 7.21 -13.44 1.85
CA ALA A 124 8.49 -13.09 1.22
C ALA A 124 9.01 -11.73 1.72
N TYR A 125 8.20 -10.94 2.41
CA TYR A 125 8.55 -9.58 2.83
C TYR A 125 8.17 -9.32 4.29
N LEU A 126 8.54 -10.24 5.15
CA LEU A 126 8.26 -10.12 6.60
C LEU A 126 9.12 -9.03 7.22
N THR A 127 8.62 -8.45 8.31
CA THR A 127 9.35 -7.50 9.13
C THR A 127 9.55 -8.12 10.50
N ASN A 128 10.79 -8.42 10.85
CA ASN A 128 11.15 -9.11 12.11
C ASN A 128 10.33 -10.39 12.32
N GLY A 129 10.12 -11.15 11.22
CA GLY A 129 9.37 -12.41 11.25
C GLY A 129 7.86 -12.24 11.25
N GLY A 130 7.34 -11.02 11.21
CA GLY A 130 5.90 -10.74 11.25
C GLY A 130 5.35 -10.24 9.94
N ARG A 131 4.05 -10.47 9.74
CA ARG A 131 3.29 -10.02 8.55
C ARG A 131 2.84 -8.57 8.72
N ALA A 132 3.81 -7.67 8.91
CA ALA A 132 3.53 -6.26 9.18
C ALA A 132 3.13 -5.52 7.91
N ILE A 133 2.12 -4.69 8.02
CA ILE A 133 1.60 -3.84 6.95
C ILE A 133 1.42 -2.41 7.45
N PRO A 134 1.47 -1.38 6.58
CA PRO A 134 1.68 -1.50 5.14
C PRO A 134 3.12 -1.89 4.81
N LYS A 135 3.30 -2.62 3.73
CA LYS A 135 4.64 -2.96 3.24
C LYS A 135 4.71 -2.60 1.77
N LEU A 136 5.68 -1.76 1.42
CA LEU A 136 5.88 -1.30 0.06
C LEU A 136 7.10 -2.01 -0.53
N ILE A 137 6.95 -2.52 -1.73
CA ILE A 137 8.04 -3.12 -2.50
C ILE A 137 8.16 -2.35 -3.80
N CYS A 138 9.31 -1.74 -4.03
CA CYS A 138 9.59 -1.00 -5.25
C CYS A 138 10.35 -1.88 -6.23
N LEU A 139 9.76 -2.07 -7.41
CA LEU A 139 10.41 -2.78 -8.51
C LEU A 139 10.73 -1.81 -9.63
N ASP A 140 11.85 -2.05 -10.31
CA ASP A 140 12.19 -1.29 -11.51
C ASP A 140 11.46 -1.86 -12.74
N GLU A 141 11.73 -1.30 -13.90
CA GLU A 141 11.07 -1.71 -15.15
C GLU A 141 11.38 -3.14 -15.57
N LYS A 142 12.45 -3.73 -15.02
CA LYS A 142 12.83 -5.13 -15.27
C LYS A 142 12.27 -6.08 -14.23
N GLY A 143 11.56 -5.54 -13.24
CA GLY A 143 11.02 -6.34 -12.14
C GLY A 143 12.02 -6.60 -11.03
N ALA A 144 13.18 -5.96 -11.03
CA ALA A 144 14.17 -6.11 -9.97
C ALA A 144 13.79 -5.21 -8.80
N GLU A 145 14.03 -5.71 -7.59
CA GLU A 145 13.74 -4.96 -6.37
C GLU A 145 14.72 -3.79 -6.22
N VAL A 146 14.16 -2.59 -6.04
CA VAL A 146 14.94 -1.38 -5.78
C VAL A 146 15.07 -1.13 -4.28
N PHE A 147 13.93 -1.17 -3.56
CA PHE A 147 13.91 -1.05 -2.10
C PHE A 147 12.58 -1.57 -1.57
N THR A 148 12.54 -1.75 -0.25
CA THR A 148 11.28 -2.01 0.48
C THR A 148 11.13 -1.00 1.60
N TRP A 149 9.90 -0.78 2.04
CA TRP A 149 9.61 0.13 3.15
C TRP A 149 8.38 -0.37 3.91
N GLY A 150 8.35 -0.10 5.21
CA GLY A 150 7.21 -0.33 6.07
C GLY A 150 7.51 -1.28 7.22
N PRO A 151 6.58 -1.36 8.18
CA PRO A 151 5.28 -0.66 8.19
C PRO A 151 5.34 0.79 8.61
N ARG A 152 6.47 1.24 9.14
CA ARG A 152 6.65 2.61 9.64
C ARG A 152 8.01 3.15 9.23
N PRO A 153 8.17 4.48 9.25
CA PRO A 153 9.50 5.06 9.08
C PRO A 153 10.49 4.49 10.10
N ALA A 154 11.74 4.35 9.69
CA ALA A 154 12.77 3.90 10.61
C ALA A 154 12.92 4.88 11.76
N VAL A 155 13.02 4.37 12.98
CA VAL A 155 13.26 5.19 14.17
C VAL A 155 14.76 5.46 14.24
N ILE A 156 15.09 6.72 14.41
CA ILE A 156 16.49 7.15 14.52
C ILE A 156 16.84 7.45 15.97
#